data_4d87b16b75a80b64665debd9b66425cc
#
_entry.id   4d87b16b75a80b64665debd9b66425cc
#
_cell.length_a   1.000
_cell.length_b   1.000
_cell.length_c   1.000
_cell.angle_alpha   90.00
_cell.angle_beta   90.00
_cell.angle_gamma   90.00
#
_symmetry.space_group_name_H-M   'P 1'
#
loop_
_entity.id
_entity.type
_entity.pdbx_description
1 polymer ?
#
loop_
_entity_poly.entity_id
_entity_poly.type
_entity_poly.pdbx_seq_one_letter_code
_entity_poly.pdbx_strand_id
1 'polypeptide(L)'
;ECLLSKIQQRNSFLKIKNYNRIFKKFLGAKKVIWLNKGIEGDDTHGHVDDIARFVKSNKVFLAYENNKKDKNFKNLDENFKILKKIRINSSQIKIKKIPMPRPIYINKIRVPASYLNFYIFNKFVLLPTFNDPKDKIVIKIFKKEFNNRKIIPIDCSELIWGFGAIHCLTQQEPK
;
A
#
# COMPACT_ATOMS: atom_id res chain seq x y z
N GLU A 1 -0.16 -3.67 11.02
CA GLU A 1 -0.91 -3.10 12.18
C GLU A 1 -2.28 -3.74 12.31
N CYS A 2 -3.12 -3.77 11.29
CA CYS A 2 -4.50 -4.30 11.33
C CYS A 2 -4.63 -5.72 11.90
N LEU A 3 -3.59 -6.55 11.83
CA LEU A 3 -3.60 -7.92 12.37
C LEU A 3 -3.08 -8.02 13.81
N LEU A 4 -2.27 -7.07 14.26
CA LEU A 4 -1.52 -7.15 15.53
C LEU A 4 -1.70 -5.94 16.44
N SER A 5 -2.49 -4.95 16.03
CA SER A 5 -2.81 -3.79 16.86
C SER A 5 -3.60 -4.22 18.10
N LYS A 6 -3.27 -3.66 19.25
CA LYS A 6 -4.05 -3.90 20.48
C LYS A 6 -5.45 -3.28 20.45
N ILE A 7 -5.68 -2.32 19.57
CA ILE A 7 -6.93 -1.53 19.50
C ILE A 7 -7.93 -2.19 18.54
N GLN A 8 -7.46 -2.67 17.38
CA GLN A 8 -8.33 -3.19 16.31
C GLN A 8 -7.86 -4.52 15.73
N GLN A 9 -7.21 -5.31 16.54
CA GLN A 9 -6.77 -6.64 16.13
C GLN A 9 -7.98 -7.50 15.74
N ARG A 10 -8.01 -7.98 14.49
CA ARG A 10 -9.13 -8.78 13.94
C ARG A 10 -9.32 -10.11 14.69
N ASN A 11 -8.24 -10.68 15.21
CA ASN A 11 -8.26 -11.91 15.98
C ASN A 11 -7.34 -11.76 17.20
N SER A 12 -7.89 -11.35 18.32
CA SER A 12 -7.16 -10.96 19.53
C SER A 12 -6.26 -12.06 20.13
N PHE A 13 -6.54 -13.32 19.85
CA PHE A 13 -5.78 -14.48 20.32
C PHE A 13 -4.63 -14.89 19.38
N LEU A 14 -4.54 -14.32 18.15
CA LEU A 14 -3.50 -14.67 17.20
C LEU A 14 -2.27 -13.78 17.35
N LYS A 15 -1.10 -14.42 17.36
CA LYS A 15 0.23 -13.77 17.39
C LYS A 15 0.93 -13.93 16.04
N ILE A 16 2.02 -13.22 15.81
CA ILE A 16 2.86 -13.29 14.59
C ILE A 16 3.12 -14.74 14.16
N LYS A 17 3.49 -15.62 15.10
CA LYS A 17 3.77 -17.05 14.82
C LYS A 17 2.56 -17.77 14.22
N ASN A 18 1.35 -17.46 14.71
CA ASN A 18 0.12 -18.05 14.20
C ASN A 18 -0.15 -17.56 12.77
N TYR A 19 -0.08 -16.26 12.52
CA TYR A 19 -0.27 -15.68 11.18
C TYR A 19 0.74 -16.21 10.18
N ASN A 20 2.02 -16.33 10.53
CA ASN A 20 3.03 -16.88 9.65
C ASN A 20 2.69 -18.32 9.23
N ARG A 21 2.17 -19.15 10.15
CA ARG A 21 1.71 -20.50 9.87
C ARG A 21 0.47 -20.51 8.95
N ILE A 22 -0.50 -19.65 9.23
CA ILE A 22 -1.73 -19.49 8.43
C ILE A 22 -1.37 -19.09 7.01
N PHE A 23 -0.57 -18.05 6.82
CA PHE A 23 -0.17 -17.58 5.50
C PHE A 23 0.66 -18.59 4.73
N LYS A 24 1.53 -19.35 5.41
CA LYS A 24 2.23 -20.46 4.77
C LYS A 24 1.26 -21.54 4.29
N LYS A 25 0.29 -21.92 5.13
CA LYS A 25 -0.65 -23.02 4.85
C LYS A 25 -1.65 -22.65 3.76
N PHE A 26 -2.26 -21.49 3.84
CA PHE A 26 -3.41 -21.11 2.99
C PHE A 26 -3.03 -20.26 1.78
N LEU A 27 -1.93 -19.50 1.85
CA LEU A 27 -1.47 -18.62 0.77
C LEU A 27 -0.15 -19.09 0.13
N GLY A 28 0.43 -20.20 0.59
CA GLY A 28 1.72 -20.68 0.09
C GLY A 28 2.89 -19.73 0.35
N ALA A 29 2.72 -18.75 1.26
CA ALA A 29 3.73 -17.73 1.51
C ALA A 29 4.99 -18.34 2.14
N LYS A 30 6.12 -18.26 1.43
CA LYS A 30 7.42 -18.74 1.95
C LYS A 30 7.99 -17.82 3.02
N LYS A 31 7.71 -16.52 2.94
CA LYS A 31 8.17 -15.50 3.87
C LYS A 31 7.09 -14.43 4.05
N VAL A 32 6.86 -14.03 5.28
CA VAL A 32 5.98 -12.90 5.62
C VAL A 32 6.84 -11.72 6.06
N ILE A 33 6.64 -10.57 5.47
CA ILE A 33 7.32 -9.32 5.83
C ILE A 33 6.34 -8.49 6.64
N TRP A 34 6.65 -8.29 7.91
CA TRP A 34 5.85 -7.47 8.79
C TRP A 34 6.30 -6.02 8.72
N LEU A 35 5.39 -5.14 8.33
CA LEU A 35 5.56 -3.70 8.38
C LEU A 35 5.03 -3.15 9.71
N ASN A 36 5.40 -1.93 10.03
CA ASN A 36 4.95 -1.25 11.24
C ASN A 36 3.57 -0.59 11.00
N LYS A 37 3.40 0.64 11.41
CA LYS A 37 2.14 1.38 11.31
C LYS A 37 1.76 1.75 9.88
N GLY A 38 0.46 1.87 9.64
CA GLY A 38 -0.15 2.34 8.40
C GLY A 38 -0.10 3.86 8.25
N ILE A 39 -0.92 4.33 7.33
CA ILE A 39 -1.10 5.76 7.06
C ILE A 39 -2.20 6.34 7.94
N GLU A 40 -2.15 7.64 8.15
CA GLU A 40 -3.18 8.39 8.88
C GLU A 40 -4.51 8.35 8.14
N GLY A 41 -5.59 8.12 8.87
CA GLY A 41 -6.94 8.06 8.34
C GLY A 41 -7.39 6.67 7.91
N ASP A 42 -6.51 5.68 7.90
CA ASP A 42 -6.89 4.29 7.68
C ASP A 42 -7.67 3.77 8.90
N ASP A 43 -8.96 3.60 8.73
CA ASP A 43 -9.91 3.18 9.76
C ASP A 43 -9.66 1.76 10.28
N THR A 44 -8.95 0.97 9.50
CA THR A 44 -8.60 -0.43 9.82
C THR A 44 -7.18 -0.58 10.39
N HIS A 45 -6.51 0.53 10.66
CA HIS A 45 -5.18 0.59 11.27
C HIS A 45 -4.12 -0.27 10.54
N GLY A 46 -3.71 0.17 9.37
CA GLY A 46 -2.54 -0.34 8.68
C GLY A 46 -2.81 -1.40 7.62
N HIS A 47 -3.79 -1.15 6.75
CA HIS A 47 -3.95 -1.91 5.52
C HIS A 47 -2.71 -1.77 4.64
N VAL A 48 -2.12 -2.91 4.27
CA VAL A 48 -0.84 -2.95 3.56
C VAL A 48 -0.94 -2.45 2.13
N ASP A 49 -2.10 -2.53 1.51
CA ASP A 49 -2.34 -2.08 0.14
C ASP A 49 -2.28 -0.56 -0.03
N ASP A 50 -2.38 0.20 1.06
CA ASP A 50 -2.12 1.64 1.08
C ASP A 50 -0.66 2.00 1.35
N ILE A 51 0.15 1.03 1.80
CA ILE A 51 1.52 1.26 2.28
C ILE A 51 2.55 0.68 1.32
N ALA A 52 2.39 -0.59 0.91
CA ALA A 52 3.39 -1.32 0.14
C ALA A 52 2.77 -2.38 -0.78
N ARG A 53 3.20 -2.40 -2.03
CA ARG A 53 2.72 -3.36 -3.04
C ARG A 53 3.88 -3.95 -3.83
N PHE A 54 3.90 -5.27 -3.97
CA PHE A 54 4.78 -5.91 -4.92
C PHE A 54 4.35 -5.58 -6.36
N VAL A 55 5.28 -5.14 -7.18
CA VAL A 55 5.08 -4.88 -8.62
C VAL A 55 5.86 -5.85 -9.49
N LYS A 56 6.88 -6.50 -8.91
CA LYS A 56 7.65 -7.62 -9.47
C LYS A 56 8.10 -8.53 -8.33
N SER A 57 8.63 -9.70 -8.65
CA SER A 57 9.08 -10.71 -7.67
C SER A 57 10.07 -10.18 -6.61
N ASN A 58 10.88 -9.19 -6.96
CA ASN A 58 11.88 -8.59 -6.07
C ASN A 58 11.75 -7.06 -5.97
N LYS A 59 10.61 -6.48 -6.39
CA LYS A 59 10.42 -5.03 -6.38
C LYS A 59 9.10 -4.62 -5.73
N VAL A 60 9.19 -3.67 -4.83
CA VAL A 60 8.08 -3.12 -4.06
C VAL A 60 7.93 -1.63 -4.35
N PHE A 61 6.71 -1.20 -4.59
CA PHE A 61 6.31 0.19 -4.43
C PHE A 61 5.97 0.43 -2.97
N LEU A 62 6.52 1.50 -2.41
CA LEU A 62 6.31 1.91 -1.02
C LEU A 62 5.83 3.34 -1.00
N ALA A 63 4.71 3.59 -0.34
CA ALA A 63 4.23 4.93 -0.04
C ALA A 63 5.29 5.69 0.77
N TYR A 64 5.52 6.94 0.45
CA TYR A 64 6.56 7.73 1.08
C TYR A 64 6.17 9.21 1.19
N GLU A 65 6.37 9.77 2.37
CA GLU A 65 6.16 11.18 2.65
C GLU A 65 7.52 11.86 2.92
N ASN A 66 7.76 12.99 2.24
CA ASN A 66 8.99 13.77 2.42
C ASN A 66 8.85 14.89 3.48
N ASN A 67 7.63 15.35 3.72
CA ASN A 67 7.36 16.37 4.70
C ASN A 67 7.47 15.80 6.13
N LYS A 68 8.54 16.15 6.84
CA LYS A 68 8.78 15.69 8.21
C LYS A 68 7.69 16.12 9.21
N LYS A 69 6.90 17.14 8.89
CA LYS A 69 5.77 17.61 9.71
C LYS A 69 4.48 16.83 9.45
N ASP A 70 4.41 16.05 8.37
CA ASP A 70 3.24 15.22 8.08
C ASP A 70 3.21 13.99 9.02
N LYS A 71 2.03 13.66 9.53
CA LYS A 71 1.83 12.51 10.43
C LYS A 71 2.28 11.18 9.82
N ASN A 72 2.23 11.05 8.49
CA ASN A 72 2.66 9.84 7.78
C ASN A 72 4.19 9.68 7.69
N PHE A 73 4.97 10.77 7.84
CA PHE A 73 6.41 10.73 7.62
C PHE A 73 7.10 9.64 8.44
N LYS A 74 6.90 9.64 9.76
CA LYS A 74 7.58 8.71 10.67
C LYS A 74 7.25 7.25 10.35
N ASN A 75 5.96 6.94 10.19
CA ASN A 75 5.50 5.58 9.96
C ASN A 75 6.02 5.03 8.62
N LEU A 76 5.97 5.83 7.55
CA LEU A 76 6.43 5.41 6.23
C LEU A 76 7.96 5.30 6.16
N ASP A 77 8.71 6.15 6.87
CA ASP A 77 10.16 6.03 6.97
C ASP A 77 10.59 4.78 7.76
N GLU A 78 9.89 4.44 8.84
CA GLU A 78 10.10 3.18 9.56
C GLU A 78 9.86 1.96 8.65
N ASN A 79 8.78 1.95 7.88
CA ASN A 79 8.48 0.89 6.92
C ASN A 79 9.55 0.80 5.82
N PHE A 80 10.07 1.93 5.35
CA PHE A 80 11.19 1.95 4.42
C PHE A 80 12.45 1.29 5.03
N LYS A 81 12.79 1.63 6.28
CA LYS A 81 13.94 1.05 6.99
C LYS A 81 13.79 -0.47 7.18
N ILE A 82 12.57 -0.96 7.44
CA ILE A 82 12.28 -2.39 7.51
C ILE A 82 12.53 -3.04 6.15
N LEU A 83 11.88 -2.55 5.09
CA LEU A 83 12.00 -3.12 3.75
C LEU A 83 13.43 -3.10 3.22
N LYS A 84 14.20 -2.05 3.52
CA LYS A 84 15.61 -1.93 3.10
C LYS A 84 16.49 -3.07 3.62
N LYS A 85 16.11 -3.73 4.71
CA LYS A 85 16.85 -4.87 5.29
C LYS A 85 16.42 -6.22 4.70
N ILE A 86 15.34 -6.25 3.91
CA ILE A 86 14.78 -7.51 3.40
C ILE A 86 15.54 -8.00 2.18
N ARG A 87 15.78 -9.31 2.17
CA ARG A 87 16.35 -10.04 1.03
C ARG A 87 15.36 -11.13 0.60
N ILE A 88 15.21 -11.29 -0.72
CA ILE A 88 14.46 -12.37 -1.37
C ILE A 88 15.42 -13.10 -2.29
N ASN A 89 15.55 -14.41 -2.14
CA ASN A 89 16.50 -15.24 -2.90
C ASN A 89 17.90 -14.62 -2.92
N SER A 90 18.42 -14.30 -1.73
CA SER A 90 19.73 -13.66 -1.51
C SER A 90 19.90 -12.24 -2.08
N SER A 91 18.96 -11.74 -2.87
CA SER A 91 18.99 -10.38 -3.43
C SER A 91 18.20 -9.40 -2.56
N GLN A 92 18.72 -8.19 -2.42
CA GLN A 92 18.01 -7.13 -1.71
C GLN A 92 16.75 -6.73 -2.49
N ILE A 93 15.63 -6.51 -1.79
CA ILE A 93 14.41 -5.97 -2.36
C ILE A 93 14.69 -4.58 -2.98
N LYS A 94 14.22 -4.39 -4.21
CA LYS A 94 14.24 -3.08 -4.87
C LYS A 94 13.03 -2.29 -4.43
N ILE A 95 13.26 -1.13 -3.82
CA ILE A 95 12.18 -0.27 -3.31
C ILE A 95 12.07 0.95 -4.22
N LYS A 96 10.86 1.19 -4.75
CA LYS A 96 10.51 2.44 -5.42
C LYS A 96 9.58 3.23 -4.51
N LYS A 97 10.03 4.38 -4.04
CA LYS A 97 9.22 5.32 -3.27
C LYS A 97 8.18 5.97 -4.18
N ILE A 98 6.92 5.94 -3.75
CA ILE A 98 5.78 6.60 -4.39
C ILE A 98 5.33 7.72 -3.46
N PRO A 99 5.30 8.98 -3.91
CA PRO A 99 4.90 10.08 -3.03
C PRO A 99 3.45 9.92 -2.58
N MET A 100 3.14 10.40 -1.38
CA MET A 100 1.76 10.54 -0.94
C MET A 100 1.10 11.75 -1.62
N PRO A 101 -0.20 11.70 -1.95
CA PRO A 101 -0.95 12.89 -2.32
C PRO A 101 -0.98 13.89 -1.15
N ARG A 102 -1.40 15.13 -1.41
CA ARG A 102 -1.70 16.07 -0.33
C ARG A 102 -2.77 15.47 0.59
N PRO A 103 -2.73 15.79 1.91
CA PRO A 103 -3.78 15.34 2.82
C PRO A 103 -5.16 15.75 2.35
N ILE A 104 -6.08 14.81 2.28
CA ILE A 104 -7.49 15.04 1.98
C ILE A 104 -8.27 14.92 3.29
N TYR A 105 -9.15 15.87 3.54
CA TYR A 105 -9.96 15.92 4.76
C TYR A 105 -11.45 15.94 4.42
N ILE A 106 -12.21 15.14 5.15
CA ILE A 106 -13.67 15.10 5.08
C ILE A 106 -14.18 15.32 6.51
N ASN A 107 -14.99 16.33 6.72
CA ASN A 107 -15.48 16.69 8.07
C ASN A 107 -14.35 16.77 9.12
N LYS A 108 -13.20 17.37 8.74
CA LYS A 108 -11.97 17.47 9.56
C LYS A 108 -11.25 16.15 9.84
N ILE A 109 -11.72 15.04 9.30
CA ILE A 109 -11.07 13.72 9.40
C ILE A 109 -10.20 13.53 8.16
N ARG A 110 -8.92 13.23 8.34
CA ARG A 110 -8.03 12.87 7.23
C ARG A 110 -8.42 11.50 6.70
N VAL A 111 -8.58 11.37 5.38
CA VAL A 111 -8.86 10.08 4.74
C VAL A 111 -7.58 9.44 4.18
N PRO A 112 -7.52 8.10 4.04
CA PRO A 112 -6.31 7.35 3.70
C PRO A 112 -6.00 7.36 2.20
N ALA A 113 -5.89 8.53 1.58
CA ALA A 113 -5.60 8.64 0.17
C ALA A 113 -4.18 8.12 -0.14
N SER A 114 -4.09 7.08 -0.97
CA SER A 114 -2.83 6.48 -1.39
C SER A 114 -2.87 6.03 -2.85
N TYR A 115 -1.84 6.40 -3.62
CA TYR A 115 -1.63 5.88 -4.99
C TYR A 115 -1.35 4.37 -5.01
N LEU A 116 -1.01 3.77 -3.87
CA LEU A 116 -0.74 2.33 -3.79
C LEU A 116 -2.00 1.48 -3.74
N ASN A 117 -3.17 2.10 -3.56
CA ASN A 117 -4.46 1.42 -3.67
C ASN A 117 -4.88 1.18 -5.13
N PHE A 118 -3.90 0.86 -5.99
CA PHE A 118 -4.09 0.54 -7.40
C PHE A 118 -4.45 -0.93 -7.61
N TYR A 119 -5.10 -1.24 -8.74
CA TYR A 119 -5.46 -2.60 -9.11
C TYR A 119 -4.79 -3.02 -10.42
N ILE A 120 -4.20 -4.22 -10.42
CA ILE A 120 -3.56 -4.81 -11.60
C ILE A 120 -4.46 -5.92 -12.14
N PHE A 121 -4.88 -5.83 -13.39
CA PHE A 121 -5.56 -6.91 -14.06
C PHE A 121 -5.17 -7.01 -15.53
N ASN A 122 -4.99 -8.21 -16.02
CA ASN A 122 -4.68 -8.48 -17.43
C ASN A 122 -3.70 -7.48 -18.07
N LYS A 123 -4.19 -6.66 -19.01
CA LYS A 123 -3.40 -5.65 -19.75
C LYS A 123 -3.46 -4.23 -19.14
N PHE A 124 -4.06 -4.09 -17.98
CA PHE A 124 -4.36 -2.78 -17.41
C PHE A 124 -3.84 -2.65 -15.96
N VAL A 125 -3.61 -1.41 -15.57
CA VAL A 125 -3.45 -1.01 -14.17
C VAL A 125 -4.39 0.17 -13.93
N LEU A 126 -5.36 0.01 -13.04
CA LEU A 126 -6.20 1.10 -12.56
C LEU A 126 -5.45 1.82 -11.46
N LEU A 127 -5.17 3.10 -11.67
CA LEU A 127 -4.38 3.92 -10.76
C LEU A 127 -5.27 5.00 -10.15
N PRO A 128 -5.46 5.03 -8.81
CA PRO A 128 -6.17 6.13 -8.18
C PRO A 128 -5.41 7.44 -8.36
N THR A 129 -6.13 8.52 -8.64
CA THR A 129 -5.66 9.91 -8.67
C THR A 129 -6.54 10.75 -7.76
N PHE A 130 -6.07 11.94 -7.35
CA PHE A 130 -6.72 12.71 -6.30
C PHE A 130 -6.73 14.22 -6.61
N ASN A 131 -6.74 14.60 -7.89
CA ASN A 131 -6.61 16.01 -8.33
C ASN A 131 -5.39 16.72 -7.70
N ASP A 132 -4.29 15.97 -7.58
CA ASP A 132 -3.05 16.41 -6.97
C ASP A 132 -1.96 16.66 -8.04
N PRO A 133 -1.11 17.69 -7.91
CA PRO A 133 0.03 17.90 -8.81
C PRO A 133 0.95 16.69 -8.94
N LYS A 134 1.01 15.81 -7.91
CA LYS A 134 1.80 14.58 -7.92
C LYS A 134 1.20 13.48 -8.79
N ASP A 135 -0.10 13.55 -9.17
CA ASP A 135 -0.75 12.58 -10.07
C ASP A 135 0.07 12.37 -11.34
N LYS A 136 0.50 13.45 -11.98
CA LYS A 136 1.31 13.40 -13.22
C LYS A 136 2.65 12.68 -12.99
N ILE A 137 3.27 12.88 -11.83
CA ILE A 137 4.54 12.24 -11.46
C ILE A 137 4.33 10.74 -11.28
N VAL A 138 3.28 10.36 -10.55
CA VAL A 138 2.97 8.97 -10.25
C VAL A 138 2.58 8.22 -11.51
N ILE A 139 1.76 8.80 -12.38
CA ILE A 139 1.40 8.22 -13.69
C ILE A 139 2.66 7.91 -14.51
N LYS A 140 3.65 8.82 -14.54
CA LYS A 140 4.93 8.58 -15.23
C LYS A 140 5.70 7.41 -14.62
N ILE A 141 5.74 7.31 -13.29
CA ILE A 141 6.40 6.20 -12.58
C ILE A 141 5.73 4.87 -12.94
N PHE A 142 4.39 4.82 -12.93
CA PHE A 142 3.63 3.62 -13.23
C PHE A 142 3.79 3.21 -14.70
N LYS A 143 3.71 4.13 -15.65
CA LYS A 143 3.96 3.84 -17.07
C LYS A 143 5.35 3.24 -17.31
N LYS A 144 6.37 3.74 -16.61
CA LYS A 144 7.73 3.19 -16.70
C LYS A 144 7.85 1.80 -16.10
N GLU A 145 7.14 1.51 -15.00
CA GLU A 145 7.21 0.22 -14.32
C GLU A 145 6.41 -0.86 -15.02
N PHE A 146 5.22 -0.52 -15.47
CA PHE A 146 4.27 -1.43 -16.12
C PHE A 146 4.24 -1.18 -17.64
N ASN A 147 5.40 -1.24 -18.30
CA ASN A 147 5.57 -0.94 -19.73
C ASN A 147 4.75 -1.85 -20.66
N ASN A 148 4.33 -3.01 -20.17
CA ASN A 148 3.49 -3.99 -20.89
C ASN A 148 1.99 -3.87 -20.52
N ARG A 149 1.60 -2.85 -19.75
CA ARG A 149 0.20 -2.60 -19.35
C ARG A 149 -0.19 -1.16 -19.59
N LYS A 150 -1.44 -0.96 -19.96
CA LYS A 150 -2.02 0.40 -20.05
C LYS A 150 -2.35 0.91 -18.65
N ILE A 151 -1.83 2.06 -18.29
CA ILE A 151 -2.18 2.76 -17.04
C ILE A 151 -3.45 3.58 -17.29
N ILE A 152 -4.47 3.33 -16.49
CA ILE A 152 -5.76 4.03 -16.51
C ILE A 152 -5.87 4.81 -15.20
N PRO A 153 -5.62 6.12 -15.20
CA PRO A 153 -5.89 6.96 -14.04
C PRO A 153 -7.39 7.07 -13.81
N ILE A 154 -7.82 6.96 -12.57
CA ILE A 154 -9.20 7.11 -12.14
C ILE A 154 -9.21 8.11 -11.00
N ASP A 155 -10.00 9.18 -11.13
CA ASP A 155 -10.20 10.13 -10.05
C ASP A 155 -10.96 9.46 -8.90
N CYS A 156 -10.31 9.40 -7.76
CA CYS A 156 -10.84 8.80 -6.54
C CYS A 156 -11.08 9.84 -5.44
N SER A 157 -11.14 11.14 -5.79
CA SER A 157 -11.33 12.22 -4.83
C SER A 157 -12.64 12.09 -4.04
N GLU A 158 -13.68 11.54 -4.66
CA GLU A 158 -14.94 11.24 -3.98
C GLU A 158 -14.97 9.82 -3.45
N LEU A 159 -14.41 8.86 -4.20
CA LEU A 159 -14.41 7.45 -3.80
C LEU A 159 -13.73 7.23 -2.44
N ILE A 160 -12.69 8.01 -2.15
CA ILE A 160 -11.93 7.92 -0.90
C ILE A 160 -12.74 8.29 0.36
N TRP A 161 -13.94 8.84 0.21
CA TRP A 161 -14.87 9.08 1.31
C TRP A 161 -15.32 7.78 1.99
N GLY A 162 -15.28 6.66 1.26
CA GLY A 162 -15.48 5.32 1.80
C GLY A 162 -14.26 4.70 2.48
N PHE A 163 -13.21 5.50 2.78
CA PHE A 163 -11.97 5.07 3.43
C PHE A 163 -11.17 4.01 2.65
N GLY A 164 -11.41 3.90 1.35
CA GLY A 164 -10.68 3.04 0.41
C GLY A 164 -10.76 3.58 -1.01
N ALA A 165 -9.87 3.12 -1.89
CA ALA A 165 -9.88 3.45 -3.30
C ALA A 165 -10.08 2.18 -4.15
N ILE A 166 -9.42 2.07 -5.28
CA ILE A 166 -9.70 1.06 -6.31
C ILE A 166 -9.45 -0.37 -5.80
N HIS A 167 -8.30 -0.62 -5.15
CA HIS A 167 -7.95 -1.97 -4.70
C HIS A 167 -8.92 -2.48 -3.64
N CYS A 168 -9.34 -1.61 -2.71
CA CYS A 168 -10.28 -1.97 -1.64
C CYS A 168 -11.67 -2.39 -2.16
N LEU A 169 -12.05 -1.96 -3.37
CA LEU A 169 -13.34 -2.26 -4.00
C LEU A 169 -13.26 -3.39 -5.05
N THR A 170 -12.09 -4.01 -5.21
CA THR A 170 -11.87 -5.02 -6.26
C THR A 170 -11.48 -6.36 -5.68
N GLN A 171 -11.80 -7.42 -6.40
CA GLN A 171 -11.42 -8.79 -6.10
C GLN A 171 -10.94 -9.48 -7.38
N GLN A 172 -9.87 -10.26 -7.27
CA GLN A 172 -9.38 -11.08 -8.38
C GLN A 172 -10.26 -12.32 -8.55
N GLU A 173 -10.61 -12.61 -9.80
CA GLU A 173 -11.18 -13.87 -10.22
C GLU A 173 -10.16 -14.58 -11.12
N PRO A 174 -9.37 -15.52 -10.60
CA PRO A 174 -8.41 -16.29 -11.38
C PRO A 174 -9.14 -17.17 -12.41
N LYS A 175 -8.54 -17.28 -13.61
CA LYS A 175 -9.01 -18.23 -14.62
C LYS A 175 -8.52 -19.64 -14.31
#